data_9865252766f3654371450d6ee90bd11d
#
_entry.id   9865252766f3654371450d6ee90bd11d
#
_cell.length_a   1.000
_cell.length_b   1.000
_cell.length_c   1.000
_cell.angle_alpha   90.00
_cell.angle_beta   90.00
_cell.angle_gamma   90.00
#
_symmetry.space_group_name_H-M   'P 1'
#
loop_
_entity.id
_entity.type
_entity.pdbx_description
1 polymer ?
#
loop_
_entity_poly.entity_id
_entity_poly.type
_entity_poly.pdbx_seq_one_letter_code
_entity_poly.pdbx_strand_id
1 'polypeptide(L)'
;MTTSRLPLQQDGAAPPGRRLLGAYFSLFLVGGCCFLVVIAWADVLLPWRVNHRYRETPCAVLDRRVDQRAFPGGGGGVSLGYRPEILIQYAVAGKTYRTWAYDSPPGRRVRHYGARADAQVALDGFAVGQSYRCWYDPDEPGEAVLVRGYRHLWWLCFPWPFILLGGLGLIWLRHTRNARSRREPA
;
A
#
# COMPACT_ATOMS: atom_id res chain seq x y z
N MET A 1 59.07 42.09 -22.70
CA MET A 1 57.87 41.35 -23.13
C MET A 1 57.43 40.44 -22.00
N THR A 2 56.49 40.93 -21.17
CA THR A 2 56.05 40.24 -19.95
C THR A 2 54.73 39.57 -20.27
N THR A 3 54.76 38.27 -20.44
CA THR A 3 53.53 37.44 -20.71
C THR A 3 52.83 37.20 -19.37
N SER A 4 51.77 37.98 -19.11
CA SER A 4 50.83 37.74 -18.02
C SER A 4 50.06 36.43 -18.31
N ARG A 5 50.35 35.38 -17.56
CA ARG A 5 49.53 34.16 -17.55
C ARG A 5 48.25 34.44 -16.75
N LEU A 6 47.13 34.46 -17.43
CA LEU A 6 45.79 34.44 -16.81
C LEU A 6 45.66 33.17 -15.97
N PRO A 7 45.20 33.25 -14.70
CA PRO A 7 44.90 32.05 -13.93
C PRO A 7 43.66 31.38 -14.56
N LEU A 8 43.84 30.11 -14.93
CA LEU A 8 42.73 29.25 -15.34
C LEU A 8 41.75 29.15 -14.16
N GLN A 9 40.61 29.75 -14.33
CA GLN A 9 39.48 29.66 -13.42
C GLN A 9 39.08 28.19 -13.34
N GLN A 10 39.50 27.50 -12.29
CA GLN A 10 39.05 26.14 -12.00
C GLN A 10 37.56 26.22 -11.64
N ASP A 11 36.74 25.87 -12.60
CA ASP A 11 35.32 25.66 -12.37
C ASP A 11 35.13 24.75 -11.15
N GLY A 12 34.51 25.30 -10.10
CA GLY A 12 34.33 24.65 -8.81
C GLY A 12 33.39 23.44 -8.86
N ALA A 13 33.80 22.42 -9.64
CA ALA A 13 33.12 21.16 -9.68
C ALA A 13 33.22 20.49 -8.30
N ALA A 14 32.08 20.29 -7.66
CA ALA A 14 32.00 19.58 -6.38
C ALA A 14 32.70 18.22 -6.47
N PRO A 15 33.51 17.83 -5.45
CA PRO A 15 34.25 16.58 -5.48
C PRO A 15 33.32 15.39 -5.74
N PRO A 16 33.74 14.41 -6.56
CA PRO A 16 32.91 13.32 -7.07
C PRO A 16 32.20 12.52 -5.96
N GLY A 17 32.84 12.30 -4.81
CA GLY A 17 32.26 11.60 -3.67
C GLY A 17 31.05 12.29 -3.07
N ARG A 18 30.95 13.61 -3.15
CA ARG A 18 29.83 14.38 -2.61
C ARG A 18 28.61 14.36 -3.51
N ARG A 19 28.82 14.27 -4.82
CA ARG A 19 27.71 14.06 -5.80
C ARG A 19 27.11 12.66 -5.64
N LEU A 20 27.96 11.65 -5.44
CA LEU A 20 27.54 10.29 -5.16
C LEU A 20 26.73 10.19 -3.85
N LEU A 21 27.18 10.85 -2.80
CA LEU A 21 26.49 10.88 -1.51
C LEU A 21 25.11 11.57 -1.62
N GLY A 22 25.02 12.66 -2.37
CA GLY A 22 23.75 13.35 -2.66
C GLY A 22 22.79 12.46 -3.46
N ALA A 23 23.28 11.76 -4.49
CA ALA A 23 22.50 10.82 -5.27
C ALA A 23 21.99 9.66 -4.40
N TYR A 24 22.83 9.13 -3.51
CA TYR A 24 22.47 8.09 -2.56
C TYR A 24 21.30 8.49 -1.65
N PHE A 25 21.40 9.65 -0.97
CA PHE A 25 20.31 10.14 -0.12
C PHE A 25 19.03 10.49 -0.89
N SER A 26 19.17 11.01 -2.13
CA SER A 26 18.03 11.28 -3.01
C SER A 26 17.31 9.99 -3.39
N LEU A 27 18.04 8.90 -3.65
CA LEU A 27 17.48 7.60 -3.97
C LEU A 27 16.64 7.06 -2.81
N PHE A 28 17.12 7.17 -1.57
CA PHE A 28 16.36 6.75 -0.39
C PHE A 28 15.10 7.58 -0.20
N LEU A 29 15.18 8.89 -0.39
CA LEU A 29 14.01 9.77 -0.27
C LEU A 29 12.95 9.44 -1.33
N VAL A 30 13.36 9.38 -2.60
CA VAL A 30 12.45 9.08 -3.71
C VAL A 30 11.86 7.67 -3.57
N GLY A 31 12.72 6.67 -3.31
CA GLY A 31 12.28 5.28 -3.11
C GLY A 31 11.30 5.13 -1.95
N GLY A 32 11.58 5.78 -0.81
CA GLY A 32 10.69 5.80 0.35
C GLY A 32 9.35 6.47 0.05
N CYS A 33 9.34 7.61 -0.65
CA CYS A 33 8.12 8.30 -1.05
C CYS A 33 7.30 7.47 -2.05
N CYS A 34 7.92 6.89 -3.08
CA CYS A 34 7.24 6.02 -4.04
C CYS A 34 6.61 4.82 -3.35
N PHE A 35 7.34 4.19 -2.43
CA PHE A 35 6.84 3.04 -1.68
C PHE A 35 5.66 3.42 -0.78
N LEU A 36 5.72 4.58 -0.11
CA LEU A 36 4.62 5.11 0.69
C LEU A 36 3.37 5.37 -0.17
N VAL A 37 3.52 5.96 -1.36
CA VAL A 37 2.41 6.20 -2.29
C VAL A 37 1.77 4.88 -2.72
N VAL A 38 2.56 3.86 -3.04
CA VAL A 38 2.05 2.54 -3.45
C VAL A 38 1.27 1.87 -2.31
N ILE A 39 1.79 1.91 -1.07
CA ILE A 39 1.09 1.36 0.10
C ILE A 39 -0.18 2.15 0.38
N ALA A 40 -0.12 3.49 0.39
CA ALA A 40 -1.28 4.33 0.65
C ALA A 40 -2.39 4.07 -0.37
N TRP A 41 -2.04 3.96 -1.64
CA TRP A 41 -2.99 3.62 -2.70
C TRP A 41 -3.63 2.24 -2.48
N ALA A 42 -2.84 1.22 -2.18
CA ALA A 42 -3.30 -0.15 -2.09
C ALA A 42 -4.07 -0.47 -0.79
N ASP A 43 -3.59 0.06 0.35
CA ASP A 43 -4.05 -0.35 1.67
C ASP A 43 -4.89 0.72 2.39
N VAL A 44 -4.92 1.95 1.89
CA VAL A 44 -5.73 3.05 2.49
C VAL A 44 -6.89 3.45 1.58
N LEU A 45 -6.64 3.77 0.30
CA LEU A 45 -7.69 4.30 -0.58
C LEU A 45 -8.82 3.31 -0.83
N LEU A 46 -8.50 2.02 -0.99
CA LEU A 46 -9.52 1.01 -1.24
C LEU A 46 -10.41 0.74 -0.01
N PRO A 47 -9.85 0.46 1.18
CA PRO A 47 -10.66 0.36 2.41
C PRO A 47 -11.39 1.65 2.76
N TRP A 48 -10.81 2.82 2.48
CA TRP A 48 -11.46 4.10 2.69
C TRP A 48 -12.73 4.23 1.84
N ARG A 49 -12.67 3.85 0.54
CA ARG A 49 -13.86 3.82 -0.33
C ARG A 49 -14.95 2.91 0.25
N VAL A 50 -14.59 1.69 0.65
CA VAL A 50 -15.54 0.73 1.26
C VAL A 50 -16.13 1.29 2.55
N ASN A 51 -15.32 1.92 3.40
CA ASN A 51 -15.79 2.44 4.67
C ASN A 51 -16.68 3.70 4.56
N HIS A 52 -16.51 4.53 3.52
CA HIS A 52 -17.21 5.82 3.40
C HIS A 52 -18.31 5.84 2.35
N ARG A 53 -18.20 5.05 1.28
CA ARG A 53 -19.16 5.06 0.17
C ARG A 53 -20.17 3.92 0.23
N TYR A 54 -19.79 2.77 0.76
CA TYR A 54 -20.66 1.61 0.81
C TYR A 54 -21.80 1.82 1.80
N ARG A 55 -23.00 1.41 1.40
CA ARG A 55 -24.22 1.51 2.20
C ARG A 55 -24.52 0.19 2.90
N GLU A 56 -24.96 0.28 4.13
CA GLU A 56 -25.36 -0.88 4.93
C GLU A 56 -26.70 -1.42 4.47
N THR A 57 -26.81 -2.75 4.39
CA THR A 57 -28.05 -3.48 4.13
C THR A 57 -28.01 -4.82 4.85
N PRO A 58 -29.17 -5.36 5.28
CA PRO A 58 -29.21 -6.73 5.78
C PRO A 58 -29.00 -7.72 4.63
N CYS A 59 -28.24 -8.78 4.89
CA CYS A 59 -28.03 -9.87 3.94
C CYS A 59 -28.17 -11.22 4.62
N ALA A 60 -28.69 -12.20 3.90
CA ALA A 60 -28.76 -13.58 4.31
C ALA A 60 -27.55 -14.36 3.78
N VAL A 61 -26.93 -15.16 4.63
CA VAL A 61 -25.84 -16.07 4.23
C VAL A 61 -26.48 -17.33 3.66
N LEU A 62 -26.19 -17.62 2.39
CA LEU A 62 -26.71 -18.80 1.70
C LEU A 62 -25.74 -19.97 1.73
N ASP A 63 -24.43 -19.71 1.61
CA ASP A 63 -23.40 -20.73 1.55
C ASP A 63 -22.06 -20.14 1.98
N ARG A 64 -21.10 -21.00 2.33
CA ARG A 64 -19.75 -20.61 2.72
C ARG A 64 -18.72 -21.63 2.24
N ARG A 65 -17.60 -21.15 1.71
CA ARG A 65 -16.53 -22.01 1.24
C ARG A 65 -15.16 -21.40 1.44
N VAL A 66 -14.13 -22.24 1.47
CA VAL A 66 -12.72 -21.83 1.35
C VAL A 66 -12.28 -22.11 -0.08
N ASP A 67 -12.07 -21.05 -0.85
CA ASP A 67 -11.47 -21.13 -2.19
C ASP A 67 -9.96 -21.24 -2.08
N GLN A 68 -9.36 -22.15 -2.87
CA GLN A 68 -7.92 -22.38 -2.90
C GLN A 68 -7.35 -21.89 -4.23
N ARG A 69 -6.36 -21.04 -4.17
CA ARG A 69 -5.66 -20.52 -5.34
C ARG A 69 -4.16 -20.72 -5.24
N ALA A 70 -3.57 -21.04 -6.38
CA ALA A 70 -2.13 -21.12 -6.54
C ALA A 70 -1.58 -19.75 -6.98
N PHE A 71 -0.50 -19.31 -6.35
CA PHE A 71 0.23 -18.10 -6.69
C PHE A 71 1.67 -18.42 -7.03
N PRO A 72 2.31 -17.66 -7.93
CA PRO A 72 3.76 -17.77 -8.13
C PRO A 72 4.47 -17.45 -6.82
N GLY A 73 5.20 -18.42 -6.28
CA GLY A 73 6.03 -18.25 -5.10
C GLY A 73 7.40 -17.68 -5.47
N GLY A 74 8.05 -17.00 -4.50
CA GLY A 74 9.43 -16.58 -4.66
C GLY A 74 10.35 -17.79 -4.91
N GLY A 75 11.23 -17.72 -5.91
CA GLY A 75 12.16 -18.81 -6.24
C GLY A 75 11.61 -19.86 -7.21
N GLY A 76 10.54 -19.59 -7.95
CA GLY A 76 9.99 -20.50 -8.98
C GLY A 76 9.05 -21.59 -8.45
N GLY A 77 8.75 -21.57 -7.15
CA GLY A 77 7.75 -22.46 -6.54
C GLY A 77 6.32 -21.93 -6.69
N VAL A 78 5.35 -22.79 -6.33
CA VAL A 78 3.94 -22.41 -6.24
C VAL A 78 3.56 -22.35 -4.77
N SER A 79 3.04 -21.21 -4.30
CA SER A 79 2.44 -21.08 -2.99
C SER A 79 0.91 -21.17 -3.08
N LEU A 80 0.30 -21.88 -2.12
CA LEU A 80 -1.16 -21.99 -2.03
C LEU A 80 -1.68 -20.92 -1.08
N GLY A 81 -2.71 -20.22 -1.51
CA GLY A 81 -3.44 -19.29 -0.66
C GLY A 81 -4.90 -19.71 -0.54
N TYR A 82 -5.43 -19.58 0.67
CA TYR A 82 -6.80 -19.94 1.01
C TYR A 82 -7.64 -18.68 1.23
N ARG A 83 -8.76 -18.57 0.52
CA ARG A 83 -9.65 -17.43 0.59
C ARG A 83 -10.99 -17.85 1.19
N PRO A 84 -11.44 -17.23 2.29
CA PRO A 84 -12.81 -17.39 2.74
C PRO A 84 -13.76 -16.66 1.78
N GLU A 85 -14.82 -17.31 1.38
CA GLU A 85 -15.90 -16.78 0.56
C GLU A 85 -17.25 -17.16 1.13
N ILE A 86 -18.15 -16.19 1.22
CA ILE A 86 -19.50 -16.36 1.73
C ILE A 86 -20.47 -15.92 0.64
N LEU A 87 -21.39 -16.79 0.23
CA LEU A 87 -22.47 -16.44 -0.68
C LEU A 87 -23.54 -15.71 0.11
N ILE A 88 -23.74 -14.45 -0.21
CA ILE A 88 -24.76 -13.61 0.42
C ILE A 88 -25.86 -13.24 -0.56
N GLN A 89 -27.06 -13.06 -0.01
CA GLN A 89 -28.21 -12.52 -0.73
C GLN A 89 -28.72 -11.29 0.00
N TYR A 90 -28.94 -10.20 -0.72
CA TYR A 90 -29.49 -8.96 -0.19
C TYR A 90 -30.37 -8.28 -1.24
N ALA A 91 -31.21 -7.33 -0.80
CA ALA A 91 -32.11 -6.59 -1.66
C ALA A 91 -31.75 -5.09 -1.64
N VAL A 92 -31.66 -4.47 -2.82
CA VAL A 92 -31.46 -3.03 -2.99
C VAL A 92 -32.48 -2.51 -3.99
N ALA A 93 -33.24 -1.50 -3.60
CA ALA A 93 -34.27 -0.87 -4.45
C ALA A 93 -35.24 -1.89 -5.10
N GLY A 94 -35.66 -2.91 -4.34
CA GLY A 94 -36.60 -3.96 -4.80
C GLY A 94 -35.96 -5.05 -5.67
N LYS A 95 -34.67 -4.96 -6.00
CA LYS A 95 -33.93 -5.98 -6.75
C LYS A 95 -33.07 -6.83 -5.83
N THR A 96 -33.11 -8.15 -5.99
CA THR A 96 -32.31 -9.10 -5.22
C THR A 96 -30.98 -9.35 -5.91
N TYR A 97 -29.89 -9.27 -5.14
CA TYR A 97 -28.53 -9.56 -5.57
C TYR A 97 -27.98 -10.77 -4.83
N ARG A 98 -27.15 -11.56 -5.50
CA ARG A 98 -26.39 -12.67 -4.93
C ARG A 98 -24.94 -12.53 -5.34
N THR A 99 -24.03 -12.54 -4.37
CA THR A 99 -22.61 -12.43 -4.65
C THR A 99 -21.76 -13.16 -3.62
N TRP A 100 -20.58 -13.63 -4.04
CA TRP A 100 -19.57 -14.14 -3.13
C TRP A 100 -18.79 -12.96 -2.55
N ALA A 101 -18.81 -12.82 -1.24
CA ALA A 101 -18.20 -11.69 -0.53
C ALA A 101 -17.51 -12.16 0.75
N TYR A 102 -16.56 -11.39 1.23
CA TYR A 102 -15.98 -11.46 2.57
C TYR A 102 -15.45 -10.09 2.98
N ASP A 103 -14.14 -9.82 2.84
CA ASP A 103 -13.49 -8.56 3.24
C ASP A 103 -13.20 -7.62 2.06
N SER A 104 -13.39 -8.10 0.84
CA SER A 104 -13.12 -7.34 -0.38
C SER A 104 -14.12 -7.71 -1.47
N PRO A 105 -14.49 -6.76 -2.34
CA PRO A 105 -15.33 -7.02 -3.50
C PRO A 105 -14.72 -8.07 -4.43
N PRO A 106 -15.54 -8.81 -5.20
CA PRO A 106 -15.07 -9.75 -6.20
C PRO A 106 -14.10 -9.10 -7.19
N GLY A 107 -13.00 -9.81 -7.53
CA GLY A 107 -12.02 -9.32 -8.52
C GLY A 107 -10.97 -8.34 -8.00
N ARG A 108 -11.07 -7.85 -6.77
CA ARG A 108 -10.08 -6.95 -6.15
C ARG A 108 -9.12 -7.72 -5.25
N ARG A 109 -8.07 -7.03 -4.72
CA ARG A 109 -7.08 -7.64 -3.81
C ARG A 109 -7.76 -8.24 -2.60
N VAL A 110 -7.76 -9.54 -2.53
CA VAL A 110 -8.42 -10.34 -1.50
C VAL A 110 -7.40 -10.84 -0.50
N ARG A 111 -7.82 -10.95 0.75
CA ARG A 111 -7.02 -11.58 1.78
C ARG A 111 -6.88 -13.08 1.51
N HIS A 112 -5.64 -13.54 1.43
CA HIS A 112 -5.32 -14.97 1.38
C HIS A 112 -4.69 -15.37 2.70
N TYR A 113 -5.11 -16.52 3.20
CA TYR A 113 -4.55 -17.14 4.38
C TYR A 113 -3.52 -18.17 3.93
N GLY A 114 -2.43 -18.30 4.67
CA GLY A 114 -1.38 -19.30 4.39
C GLY A 114 -1.83 -20.73 4.74
N ALA A 115 -2.77 -20.88 5.68
CA ALA A 115 -3.33 -22.14 6.07
C ALA A 115 -4.86 -22.18 5.86
N ARG A 116 -5.38 -23.34 5.45
CA ARG A 116 -6.82 -23.56 5.28
C ARG A 116 -7.60 -23.40 6.58
N ALA A 117 -6.99 -23.83 7.70
CA ALA A 117 -7.58 -23.72 9.02
C ALA A 117 -7.87 -22.26 9.40
N ASP A 118 -6.97 -21.33 9.11
CA ASP A 118 -7.15 -19.90 9.41
C ASP A 118 -8.29 -19.29 8.58
N ALA A 119 -8.41 -19.70 7.32
CA ALA A 119 -9.52 -19.29 6.47
C ALA A 119 -10.86 -19.88 6.96
N GLN A 120 -10.85 -21.08 7.50
CA GLN A 120 -12.03 -21.70 8.09
C GLN A 120 -12.47 -20.98 9.35
N VAL A 121 -11.57 -20.67 10.26
CA VAL A 121 -11.86 -19.88 11.48
C VAL A 121 -12.51 -18.53 11.12
N ALA A 122 -12.07 -17.90 10.03
CA ALA A 122 -12.68 -16.66 9.55
C ALA A 122 -14.13 -16.84 9.08
N LEU A 123 -14.53 -18.04 8.61
CA LEU A 123 -15.89 -18.37 8.20
C LEU A 123 -16.79 -18.78 9.37
N ASP A 124 -16.23 -19.25 10.47
CA ASP A 124 -17.02 -19.80 11.59
C ASP A 124 -17.88 -18.74 12.29
N GLY A 125 -17.54 -17.47 12.14
CA GLY A 125 -18.35 -16.34 12.60
C GLY A 125 -19.65 -16.12 11.80
N PHE A 126 -19.86 -16.84 10.68
CA PHE A 126 -21.01 -16.63 9.79
C PHE A 126 -21.77 -17.95 9.57
N ALA A 127 -22.95 -18.08 10.18
CA ALA A 127 -23.77 -19.26 10.03
C ALA A 127 -24.68 -19.17 8.78
N VAL A 128 -24.79 -20.26 8.04
CA VAL A 128 -25.71 -20.37 6.89
C VAL A 128 -27.15 -20.24 7.36
N GLY A 129 -27.98 -19.51 6.62
CA GLY A 129 -29.37 -19.22 6.97
C GLY A 129 -29.59 -18.06 7.92
N GLN A 130 -28.50 -17.49 8.48
CA GLN A 130 -28.56 -16.33 9.36
C GLN A 130 -28.45 -15.02 8.58
N SER A 131 -29.04 -13.95 9.14
CA SER A 131 -28.94 -12.60 8.60
C SER A 131 -27.83 -11.82 9.28
N TYR A 132 -27.02 -11.15 8.49
CA TYR A 132 -25.91 -10.30 8.94
C TYR A 132 -26.02 -8.92 8.30
N ARG A 133 -25.22 -7.98 8.77
CA ARG A 133 -25.01 -6.69 8.11
C ARG A 133 -23.97 -6.85 7.01
N CYS A 134 -24.28 -6.36 5.83
CA CYS A 134 -23.30 -6.24 4.75
C CYS A 134 -23.33 -4.84 4.18
N TRP A 135 -22.34 -4.52 3.37
CA TRP A 135 -22.19 -3.20 2.78
C TRP A 135 -22.01 -3.36 1.28
N TYR A 136 -22.88 -2.70 0.51
CA TYR A 136 -22.87 -2.76 -0.95
C TYR A 136 -22.40 -1.43 -1.55
N ASP A 137 -21.79 -1.46 -2.74
CA ASP A 137 -21.45 -0.25 -3.50
C ASP A 137 -22.74 0.29 -4.15
N PRO A 138 -23.16 1.54 -3.84
CA PRO A 138 -24.36 2.12 -4.46
C PRO A 138 -24.22 2.34 -5.97
N ASP A 139 -22.99 2.50 -6.48
CA ASP A 139 -22.73 2.64 -7.92
C ASP A 139 -22.74 1.28 -8.64
N GLU A 140 -22.34 0.20 -7.93
CA GLU A 140 -22.33 -1.17 -8.42
C GLU A 140 -23.02 -2.10 -7.40
N PRO A 141 -24.36 -2.13 -7.35
CA PRO A 141 -25.10 -2.88 -6.32
C PRO A 141 -24.86 -4.39 -6.31
N GLY A 142 -24.18 -4.94 -7.30
CA GLY A 142 -23.71 -6.32 -7.32
C GLY A 142 -22.45 -6.58 -6.49
N GLU A 143 -21.72 -5.54 -6.11
CA GLU A 143 -20.54 -5.63 -5.25
C GLU A 143 -20.92 -5.40 -3.79
N ALA A 144 -20.58 -6.36 -2.91
CA ALA A 144 -20.80 -6.22 -1.49
C ALA A 144 -19.67 -6.85 -0.67
N VAL A 145 -19.55 -6.41 0.58
CA VAL A 145 -18.61 -6.96 1.57
C VAL A 145 -19.32 -7.23 2.89
N LEU A 146 -18.88 -8.25 3.62
CA LEU A 146 -19.39 -8.62 4.94
C LEU A 146 -18.53 -8.07 6.07
N VAL A 147 -17.25 -7.88 5.82
CA VAL A 147 -16.29 -7.40 6.83
C VAL A 147 -15.69 -6.08 6.34
N ARG A 148 -15.81 -5.04 7.16
CA ARG A 148 -15.20 -3.73 6.93
C ARG A 148 -14.02 -3.55 7.88
N GLY A 149 -13.01 -2.85 7.44
CA GLY A 149 -11.89 -2.46 8.29
C GLY A 149 -10.67 -2.04 7.49
N TYR A 150 -9.76 -1.36 8.18
CA TYR A 150 -8.44 -1.08 7.64
C TYR A 150 -7.52 -2.26 7.92
N ARG A 151 -6.85 -2.75 6.89
CA ARG A 151 -5.77 -3.72 7.07
C ARG A 151 -4.62 -3.02 7.80
N HIS A 152 -3.95 -3.77 8.64
CA HIS A 152 -2.76 -3.41 9.42
C HIS A 152 -2.00 -2.18 8.89
N LEU A 153 -2.40 -1.00 9.33
CA LEU A 153 -1.79 0.30 8.97
C LEU A 153 -0.31 0.41 9.41
N TRP A 154 0.19 -0.54 10.19
CA TRP A 154 1.58 -0.55 10.65
C TRP A 154 2.59 -0.61 9.49
N TRP A 155 2.22 -1.15 8.31
CA TRP A 155 3.04 -1.10 7.11
C TRP A 155 3.33 0.32 6.62
N LEU A 156 2.48 1.29 6.94
CA LEU A 156 2.72 2.71 6.66
C LEU A 156 3.92 3.27 7.44
N CYS A 157 4.32 2.62 8.53
CA CYS A 157 5.50 3.02 9.28
C CYS A 157 6.82 2.58 8.61
N PHE A 158 6.78 1.59 7.71
CA PHE A 158 7.97 1.01 7.10
C PHE A 158 8.76 1.99 6.21
N PRO A 159 8.16 2.84 5.36
CA PRO A 159 8.91 3.78 4.53
C PRO A 159 9.49 4.97 5.29
N TRP A 160 9.04 5.27 6.51
CA TRP A 160 9.49 6.44 7.28
C TRP A 160 10.99 6.48 7.55
N PRO A 161 11.68 5.39 7.95
CA PRO A 161 13.14 5.42 8.15
C PRO A 161 13.90 5.82 6.89
N PHE A 162 13.45 5.38 5.71
CA PHE A 162 14.10 5.71 4.43
C PHE A 162 13.91 7.18 4.07
N ILE A 163 12.70 7.73 4.28
CA ILE A 163 12.38 9.13 4.04
C ILE A 163 13.19 10.03 4.99
N LEU A 164 13.25 9.67 6.27
CA LEU A 164 14.01 10.42 7.26
C LEU A 164 15.51 10.38 6.95
N LEU A 165 16.08 9.22 6.64
CA LEU A 165 17.48 9.07 6.29
C LEU A 165 17.83 9.90 5.05
N GLY A 166 17.00 9.82 4.00
CA GLY A 166 17.18 10.60 2.78
C GLY A 166 17.07 12.10 3.03
N GLY A 167 16.02 12.53 3.74
CA GLY A 167 15.77 13.94 4.03
C GLY A 167 16.84 14.58 4.91
N LEU A 168 17.15 13.96 6.05
CA LEU A 168 18.18 14.45 6.98
C LEU A 168 19.56 14.44 6.34
N GLY A 169 19.88 13.42 5.54
CA GLY A 169 21.14 13.35 4.79
C GLY A 169 21.31 14.51 3.81
N LEU A 170 20.25 14.85 3.07
CA LEU A 170 20.26 15.99 2.14
C LEU A 170 20.36 17.33 2.88
N ILE A 171 19.66 17.50 4.00
CA ILE A 171 19.76 18.70 4.85
C ILE A 171 21.19 18.85 5.37
N TRP A 172 21.79 17.78 5.88
CA TRP A 172 23.17 17.80 6.37
C TRP A 172 24.16 18.17 5.26
N LEU A 173 24.02 17.62 4.05
CA LEU A 173 24.83 17.98 2.89
C LEU A 173 24.69 19.44 2.51
N ARG A 174 23.49 20.01 2.56
CA ARG A 174 23.23 21.44 2.32
C ARG A 174 23.90 22.31 3.38
N HIS A 175 23.72 21.94 4.66
CA HIS A 175 24.30 22.70 5.77
C HIS A 175 25.83 22.77 5.69
N THR A 176 26.48 21.64 5.42
CA THR A 176 27.96 21.59 5.26
C THR A 176 28.45 22.36 4.03
N ARG A 177 27.63 22.51 2.99
CA ARG A 177 27.93 23.35 1.82
C ARG A 177 27.93 24.83 2.20
N ASN A 178 26.89 25.30 2.89
CA ASN A 178 26.73 26.70 3.27
C ASN A 178 27.78 27.12 4.31
N ALA A 179 28.19 26.22 5.22
CA ALA A 179 29.21 26.50 6.20
C ALA A 179 30.62 26.68 5.57
N ARG A 180 30.92 26.01 4.45
CA ARG A 180 32.17 26.16 3.72
C ARG A 180 32.22 27.45 2.91
N SER A 181 31.13 27.81 2.22
CA SER A 181 31.06 29.05 1.44
C SER A 181 31.19 30.32 2.30
N ARG A 182 30.90 30.23 3.60
CA ARG A 182 31.10 31.34 4.55
C ARG A 182 32.53 31.45 5.12
N ARG A 183 33.38 30.45 4.91
CA ARG A 183 34.75 30.42 5.43
C ARG A 183 35.82 30.81 4.40
N GLU A 184 35.45 31.04 3.14
CA GLU A 184 36.30 31.58 2.11
C GLU A 184 36.01 33.09 2.02
N PRO A 185 36.77 33.99 2.80
CA PRO A 185 36.74 35.41 2.54
C PRO A 185 37.50 35.67 1.25
N ALA A 186 37.00 36.60 0.43
CA ALA A 186 37.62 37.08 -0.79
C ALA A 186 39.02 37.70 -0.53
#